data_5581b865f78c0b8eaf22904005cf439d
#
_entry.id   5581b865f78c0b8eaf22904005cf439d
#
_cell.length_a   1.000
_cell.length_b   1.000
_cell.length_c   1.000
_cell.angle_alpha   90.00
_cell.angle_beta   90.00
_cell.angle_gamma   90.00
#
_symmetry.space_group_name_H-M   'P 1'
#
loop_
_entity.id
_entity.type
_entity.pdbx_description
1 polymer ?
#
loop_
_entity_poly.entity_id
_entity_poly.type
_entity_poly.pdbx_seq_one_letter_code
_entity_poly.pdbx_strand_id
1 'polypeptide(L)'
;MKDILSNKNLNALLFSKSFFQWSFHIRIILFTWLAYEITQKDLWVGIVVGVGSSPIFIATFFGSYISEKYNINKILFISYISVIILLLLFLFVDYDDIYLLMFLSIIFGIIPGIAHTSFSTILVNTNKKEKLSKINSYYYLIIFFGEMINPIIVGYLLSDMSINYVIVFACVFLVFSVLLIALHPADLQEKRKKDLNKYVSYLSIYKNKPVIIWALIIATMQSIFGSTLFVVLPKYANLLEIGASGFGLMNGIVGAGLFFGSLFSIFTGVHKSRFSIWVLSSIGWDSGQVMFAFSDNFVFSLFCLFLMGVSAAYWMVSATLIFQEQTEKFDRNKIMGLFTLAISLYFIGWLVGGIISDLTNAKTAIIISAISSYPVFIIAIIRSKQLRNI
;
A
#
# COMPACT_ATOMS: atom_id res chain seq x y z
N MET A 1 2.05 11.03 22.66
CA MET A 1 2.63 11.64 21.46
C MET A 1 3.94 12.35 21.73
N LYS A 2 4.05 13.19 22.79
CA LYS A 2 5.32 13.85 23.16
C LYS A 2 6.51 12.87 23.29
N ASP A 3 6.32 11.71 23.92
CA ASP A 3 7.37 10.68 24.08
C ASP A 3 7.85 10.04 22.77
N ILE A 4 7.01 9.99 21.74
CA ILE A 4 7.38 9.46 20.42
C ILE A 4 8.18 10.53 19.69
N LEU A 5 7.69 11.77 19.71
CA LEU A 5 8.33 12.90 19.05
C LEU A 5 9.69 13.27 19.67
N SER A 6 9.91 12.98 20.95
CA SER A 6 11.21 13.22 21.61
C SER A 6 12.29 12.18 21.30
N ASN A 7 11.92 10.99 20.77
CA ASN A 7 12.88 9.95 20.43
C ASN A 7 13.45 10.14 19.01
N LYS A 8 14.64 10.76 18.94
CA LYS A 8 15.32 11.09 17.68
C LYS A 8 15.57 9.88 16.79
N ASN A 9 16.03 8.77 17.35
CA ASN A 9 16.33 7.55 16.58
C ASN A 9 15.06 6.91 16.02
N LEU A 10 13.97 6.88 16.80
CA LEU A 10 12.69 6.38 16.32
C LEU A 10 12.14 7.26 15.19
N ASN A 11 12.17 8.58 15.35
CA ASN A 11 11.72 9.51 14.32
C ASN A 11 12.56 9.38 13.04
N ALA A 12 13.89 9.31 13.16
CA ALA A 12 14.77 9.10 12.01
C ALA A 12 14.42 7.80 11.26
N LEU A 13 14.15 6.71 11.98
CA LEU A 13 13.72 5.44 11.41
C LEU A 13 12.37 5.57 10.69
N LEU A 14 11.38 6.23 11.30
CA LEU A 14 10.05 6.42 10.72
C LEU A 14 10.11 7.30 9.47
N PHE A 15 10.80 8.43 9.52
CA PHE A 15 10.96 9.31 8.36
C PHE A 15 11.78 8.66 7.26
N SER A 16 12.87 7.95 7.59
CA SER A 16 13.67 7.20 6.62
C SER A 16 12.80 6.21 5.84
N LYS A 17 11.98 5.42 6.55
CA LYS A 17 11.07 4.47 5.90
C LYS A 17 9.96 5.17 5.13
N SER A 18 9.44 6.29 5.61
CA SER A 18 8.39 7.04 4.91
C SER A 18 8.93 7.65 3.61
N PHE A 19 10.12 8.23 3.60
CA PHE A 19 10.76 8.73 2.38
C PHE A 19 11.04 7.61 1.37
N PHE A 20 11.48 6.44 1.82
CA PHE A 20 11.59 5.28 0.96
C PHE A 20 10.23 4.89 0.36
N GLN A 21 9.16 4.91 1.15
CA GLN A 21 7.81 4.60 0.70
C GLN A 21 7.30 5.64 -0.31
N TRP A 22 7.59 6.92 -0.10
CA TRP A 22 7.25 7.98 -1.04
C TRP A 22 7.96 7.79 -2.39
N SER A 23 9.26 7.50 -2.39
CA SER A 23 9.98 7.17 -3.62
C SER A 23 9.39 5.94 -4.33
N PHE A 24 9.00 4.92 -3.57
CA PHE A 24 8.34 3.73 -4.12
C PHE A 24 7.02 4.07 -4.81
N HIS A 25 6.18 4.92 -4.20
CA HIS A 25 4.90 5.36 -4.79
C HIS A 25 5.11 6.26 -6.01
N ILE A 26 6.09 7.18 -5.97
CA ILE A 26 6.47 7.99 -7.13
C ILE A 26 6.79 7.09 -8.33
N ARG A 27 7.57 6.04 -8.13
CA ARG A 27 7.89 5.06 -9.17
C ARG A 27 6.65 4.33 -9.68
N ILE A 28 5.73 3.90 -8.80
CA ILE A 28 4.49 3.25 -9.24
C ILE A 28 3.69 4.18 -10.15
N ILE A 29 3.52 5.44 -9.77
CA ILE A 29 2.79 6.45 -10.56
C ILE A 29 3.46 6.67 -11.90
N LEU A 30 4.79 6.82 -11.92
CA LEU A 30 5.58 6.96 -13.13
C LEU A 30 5.38 5.76 -14.07
N PHE A 31 5.53 4.54 -13.57
CA PHE A 31 5.43 3.32 -14.38
C PHE A 31 3.99 3.07 -14.86
N THR A 32 2.99 3.43 -14.05
CA THR A 32 1.57 3.38 -14.43
C THR A 32 1.30 4.31 -15.61
N TRP A 33 1.78 5.55 -15.52
CA TRP A 33 1.61 6.54 -16.60
C TRP A 33 2.35 6.12 -17.87
N LEU A 34 3.63 5.76 -17.78
CA LEU A 34 4.44 5.34 -18.92
C LEU A 34 3.86 4.12 -19.62
N ALA A 35 3.44 3.10 -18.89
CA ALA A 35 2.85 1.91 -19.47
C ALA A 35 1.58 2.25 -20.28
N TYR A 36 0.78 3.19 -19.79
CA TYR A 36 -0.38 3.67 -20.52
C TYR A 36 0.01 4.55 -21.73
N GLU A 37 0.95 5.48 -21.55
CA GLU A 37 1.40 6.40 -22.60
C GLU A 37 1.97 5.64 -23.81
N ILE A 38 2.80 4.62 -23.57
CA ILE A 38 3.43 3.78 -24.59
C ILE A 38 2.38 2.94 -25.35
N THR A 39 1.42 2.35 -24.63
CA THR A 39 0.59 1.28 -25.19
C THR A 39 -0.86 1.68 -25.44
N GLN A 40 -1.33 2.73 -24.78
CA GLN A 40 -2.74 3.16 -24.74
C GLN A 40 -3.70 2.03 -24.28
N LYS A 41 -3.18 1.05 -23.51
CA LYS A 41 -3.91 -0.14 -23.05
C LYS A 41 -3.78 -0.32 -21.55
N ASP A 42 -4.92 -0.45 -20.86
CA ASP A 42 -4.97 -0.71 -19.42
C ASP A 42 -4.39 -2.09 -19.05
N LEU A 43 -4.44 -3.07 -19.99
CA LEU A 43 -3.80 -4.37 -19.80
C LEU A 43 -2.30 -4.23 -19.50
N TRP A 44 -1.59 -3.43 -20.29
CA TRP A 44 -0.15 -3.23 -20.07
C TRP A 44 0.14 -2.46 -18.80
N VAL A 45 -0.70 -1.51 -18.43
CA VAL A 45 -0.62 -0.88 -17.10
C VAL A 45 -0.73 -1.95 -16.01
N GLY A 46 -1.76 -2.80 -16.09
CA GLY A 46 -1.96 -3.91 -15.14
C GLY A 46 -0.78 -4.88 -15.09
N ILE A 47 -0.20 -5.22 -16.25
CA ILE A 47 0.99 -6.10 -16.33
C ILE A 47 2.19 -5.43 -15.68
N VAL A 48 2.56 -4.22 -16.07
CA VAL A 48 3.75 -3.53 -15.58
C VAL A 48 3.69 -3.34 -14.06
N VAL A 49 2.61 -2.78 -13.53
CA VAL A 49 2.51 -2.53 -12.10
C VAL A 49 2.11 -3.77 -11.31
N GLY A 50 1.27 -4.64 -11.86
CA GLY A 50 0.82 -5.88 -11.22
C GLY A 50 1.95 -6.90 -11.13
N VAL A 51 2.53 -7.28 -12.26
CA VAL A 51 3.67 -8.22 -12.29
C VAL A 51 4.87 -7.62 -11.55
N GLY A 52 5.12 -6.31 -11.71
CA GLY A 52 6.19 -5.61 -11.01
C GLY A 52 6.01 -5.57 -9.48
N SER A 53 4.79 -5.64 -8.98
CA SER A 53 4.52 -5.69 -7.54
C SER A 53 4.47 -7.10 -6.96
N SER A 54 4.29 -8.13 -7.80
CA SER A 54 4.23 -9.53 -7.35
C SER A 54 5.48 -10.00 -6.60
N PRO A 55 6.72 -9.56 -6.93
CA PRO A 55 7.91 -9.94 -6.17
C PRO A 55 7.92 -9.42 -4.74
N ILE A 56 7.17 -8.36 -4.43
CA ILE A 56 7.03 -7.85 -3.05
C ILE A 56 6.47 -8.96 -2.16
N PHE A 57 5.45 -9.69 -2.65
CA PHE A 57 4.85 -10.80 -1.93
C PHE A 57 5.89 -11.88 -1.58
N ILE A 58 6.68 -12.32 -2.58
CA ILE A 58 7.73 -13.32 -2.40
C ILE A 58 8.86 -12.77 -1.52
N ALA A 59 9.33 -11.56 -1.77
CA ALA A 59 10.41 -10.91 -1.03
C ALA A 59 10.03 -10.64 0.43
N THR A 60 8.77 -10.37 0.74
CA THR A 60 8.26 -10.24 2.10
C THR A 60 8.41 -11.55 2.87
N PHE A 61 8.17 -12.67 2.21
CA PHE A 61 8.33 -14.00 2.82
C PHE A 61 9.80 -14.29 3.17
N PHE A 62 10.72 -14.07 2.24
CA PHE A 62 12.15 -14.25 2.48
C PHE A 62 12.78 -13.17 3.33
N GLY A 63 12.25 -11.96 3.32
CA GLY A 63 12.76 -10.81 4.05
C GLY A 63 12.76 -11.02 5.57
N SER A 64 11.83 -11.80 6.12
CA SER A 64 11.83 -12.16 7.53
C SER A 64 13.05 -13.01 7.89
N TYR A 65 13.38 -14.01 7.07
CA TYR A 65 14.56 -14.86 7.25
C TYR A 65 15.86 -14.05 7.15
N ILE A 66 15.95 -13.16 6.15
CA ILE A 66 17.11 -12.28 5.96
C ILE A 66 17.30 -11.36 7.16
N SER A 67 16.21 -10.78 7.68
CA SER A 67 16.22 -9.88 8.84
C SER A 67 16.64 -10.56 10.14
N GLU A 68 16.50 -11.89 10.23
CA GLU A 68 16.95 -12.67 11.39
C GLU A 68 18.45 -12.96 11.34
N LYS A 69 18.98 -13.13 10.14
CA LYS A 69 20.37 -13.56 9.94
C LYS A 69 21.36 -12.39 9.86
N TYR A 70 20.94 -11.25 9.34
CA TYR A 70 21.81 -10.11 9.07
C TYR A 70 21.42 -8.87 9.87
N ASN A 71 22.33 -7.91 9.95
CA ASN A 71 22.08 -6.63 10.59
C ASN A 71 21.03 -5.83 9.80
N ILE A 72 19.91 -5.55 10.44
CA ILE A 72 18.75 -4.93 9.79
C ILE A 72 19.06 -3.51 9.30
N ASN A 73 19.89 -2.72 10.02
CA ASN A 73 20.31 -1.40 9.55
C ASN A 73 21.09 -1.49 8.23
N LYS A 74 21.96 -2.50 8.10
CA LYS A 74 22.70 -2.77 6.86
C LYS A 74 21.75 -3.20 5.74
N ILE A 75 20.74 -4.02 6.03
CA ILE A 75 19.75 -4.45 5.05
C ILE A 75 19.00 -3.24 4.51
N LEU A 76 18.49 -2.36 5.38
CA LEU A 76 17.77 -1.15 4.97
C LEU A 76 18.66 -0.22 4.17
N PHE A 77 19.89 0.02 4.64
CA PHE A 77 20.87 0.87 3.95
C PHE A 77 21.17 0.36 2.54
N ILE A 78 21.49 -0.94 2.40
CA ILE A 78 21.77 -1.57 1.09
C ILE A 78 20.53 -1.51 0.20
N SER A 79 19.34 -1.81 0.74
CA SER A 79 18.08 -1.73 0.00
C SER A 79 17.84 -0.34 -0.59
N TYR A 80 18.04 0.71 0.21
CA TYR A 80 17.81 2.08 -0.25
C TYR A 80 18.82 2.52 -1.31
N ILE A 81 20.11 2.20 -1.14
CA ILE A 81 21.13 2.47 -2.13
C ILE A 81 20.88 1.68 -3.43
N SER A 82 20.47 0.42 -3.33
CA SER A 82 20.15 -0.37 -4.52
C SER A 82 19.01 0.26 -5.34
N VAL A 83 17.99 0.81 -4.70
CA VAL A 83 16.90 1.51 -5.40
C VAL A 83 17.40 2.81 -6.04
N ILE A 84 18.31 3.56 -5.38
CA ILE A 84 18.92 4.76 -5.98
C ILE A 84 19.67 4.38 -7.26
N ILE A 85 20.53 3.34 -7.19
CA ILE A 85 21.30 2.87 -8.34
C ILE A 85 20.37 2.47 -9.49
N LEU A 86 19.31 1.71 -9.20
CA LEU A 86 18.33 1.30 -10.21
C LEU A 86 17.61 2.48 -10.85
N LEU A 87 17.22 3.50 -10.05
CA LEU A 87 16.58 4.71 -10.57
C LEU A 87 17.55 5.54 -11.42
N LEU A 88 18.82 5.64 -11.02
CA LEU A 88 19.83 6.33 -11.82
C LEU A 88 20.14 5.58 -13.12
N LEU A 89 20.18 4.24 -13.10
CA LEU A 89 20.31 3.45 -14.31
C LEU A 89 19.10 3.62 -15.23
N PHE A 90 17.91 3.82 -14.68
CA PHE A 90 16.72 4.10 -15.46
C PHE A 90 16.81 5.39 -16.29
N LEU A 91 17.65 6.37 -15.89
CA LEU A 91 17.91 7.59 -16.68
C LEU A 91 18.57 7.32 -18.04
N PHE A 92 19.21 6.16 -18.22
CA PHE A 92 19.94 5.78 -19.44
C PHE A 92 19.17 4.77 -20.29
N VAL A 93 17.92 4.50 -19.95
CA VAL A 93 17.07 3.51 -20.61
C VAL A 93 16.15 4.21 -21.59
N ASP A 94 15.87 3.56 -22.71
CA ASP A 94 14.81 3.98 -23.62
C ASP A 94 13.44 3.67 -22.98
N TYR A 95 12.63 4.70 -22.79
CA TYR A 95 11.33 4.59 -22.12
C TYR A 95 10.24 4.00 -22.99
N ASP A 96 10.44 3.88 -24.30
CA ASP A 96 9.42 3.43 -25.26
C ASP A 96 9.31 1.90 -25.33
N ASP A 97 10.22 1.16 -24.69
CA ASP A 97 10.15 -0.31 -24.62
C ASP A 97 9.35 -0.79 -23.40
N ILE A 98 8.11 -1.24 -23.67
CA ILE A 98 7.21 -1.77 -22.64
C ILE A 98 7.75 -3.03 -21.94
N TYR A 99 8.48 -3.90 -22.65
CA TYR A 99 9.05 -5.12 -22.07
C TYR A 99 10.18 -4.79 -21.10
N LEU A 100 10.99 -3.79 -21.46
CA LEU A 100 12.05 -3.30 -20.58
C LEU A 100 11.47 -2.64 -19.33
N LEU A 101 10.40 -1.84 -19.49
CA LEU A 101 9.68 -1.23 -18.37
C LEU A 101 9.10 -2.32 -17.43
N MET A 102 8.52 -3.37 -17.98
CA MET A 102 8.02 -4.53 -17.23
C MET A 102 9.16 -5.23 -16.48
N PHE A 103 10.29 -5.51 -17.13
CA PHE A 103 11.44 -6.16 -16.51
C PHE A 103 12.00 -5.34 -15.35
N LEU A 104 12.17 -4.02 -15.53
CA LEU A 104 12.60 -3.11 -14.48
C LEU A 104 11.61 -3.05 -13.33
N SER A 105 10.32 -3.08 -13.62
CA SER A 105 9.28 -3.10 -12.58
C SER A 105 9.40 -4.33 -11.67
N ILE A 106 9.73 -5.50 -12.23
CA ILE A 106 9.97 -6.74 -11.47
C ILE A 106 11.17 -6.59 -10.52
N ILE A 107 12.29 -6.06 -11.04
CA ILE A 107 13.50 -5.85 -10.23
C ILE A 107 13.21 -4.88 -9.08
N PHE A 108 12.53 -3.78 -9.37
CA PHE A 108 12.09 -2.81 -8.36
C PHE A 108 11.10 -3.38 -7.33
N GLY A 109 10.39 -4.47 -7.64
CA GLY A 109 9.44 -5.11 -6.74
C GLY A 109 10.11 -5.91 -5.62
N ILE A 110 11.32 -6.45 -5.84
CA ILE A 110 12.01 -7.33 -4.87
C ILE A 110 12.47 -6.56 -3.62
N ILE A 111 13.11 -5.41 -3.82
CA ILE A 111 13.77 -4.65 -2.76
C ILE A 111 12.80 -4.13 -1.69
N PRO A 112 11.64 -3.54 -2.05
CA PRO A 112 10.67 -3.05 -1.08
C PRO A 112 10.13 -4.12 -0.14
N GLY A 113 9.95 -5.36 -0.61
CA GLY A 113 9.47 -6.46 0.23
C GLY A 113 10.46 -6.80 1.36
N ILE A 114 11.77 -6.84 1.04
CA ILE A 114 12.83 -7.06 2.03
C ILE A 114 12.91 -5.86 3.00
N ALA A 115 12.89 -4.64 2.48
CA ALA A 115 12.94 -3.43 3.30
C ALA A 115 11.73 -3.30 4.23
N HIS A 116 10.52 -3.69 3.79
CA HIS A 116 9.30 -3.63 4.58
C HIS A 116 9.35 -4.58 5.79
N THR A 117 9.75 -5.83 5.58
CA THR A 117 9.87 -6.81 6.66
C THR A 117 10.97 -6.45 7.64
N SER A 118 12.10 -5.94 7.15
CA SER A 118 13.21 -5.48 7.99
C SER A 118 12.79 -4.31 8.87
N PHE A 119 12.09 -3.32 8.32
CA PHE A 119 11.55 -2.19 9.09
C PHE A 119 10.55 -2.64 10.15
N SER A 120 9.61 -3.52 9.79
CA SER A 120 8.61 -4.04 10.74
C SER A 120 9.27 -4.78 11.89
N THR A 121 10.33 -5.54 11.60
CA THR A 121 11.11 -6.27 12.61
C THR A 121 11.84 -5.31 13.56
N ILE A 122 12.48 -4.26 13.07
CA ILE A 122 13.10 -3.22 13.93
C ILE A 122 12.04 -2.58 14.82
N LEU A 123 10.93 -2.15 14.23
CA LEU A 123 9.90 -1.41 14.96
C LEU A 123 9.37 -2.20 16.17
N VAL A 124 9.13 -3.51 15.97
CA VAL A 124 8.64 -4.40 17.02
C VAL A 124 9.71 -4.70 18.07
N ASN A 125 10.97 -4.84 17.66
CA ASN A 125 12.05 -5.22 18.57
C ASN A 125 12.55 -4.06 19.44
N THR A 126 12.48 -2.82 18.96
CA THR A 126 13.00 -1.64 19.65
C THR A 126 11.95 -0.90 20.48
N ASN A 127 10.65 -1.23 20.35
CA ASN A 127 9.59 -0.50 21.01
C ASN A 127 8.71 -1.40 21.89
N LYS A 128 8.20 -0.82 23.00
CA LYS A 128 7.23 -1.49 23.87
C LYS A 128 5.90 -1.69 23.12
N LYS A 129 5.26 -2.83 23.35
CA LYS A 129 3.99 -3.21 22.65
C LYS A 129 2.88 -2.18 22.78
N GLU A 130 2.78 -1.55 23.95
CA GLU A 130 1.77 -0.54 24.26
C GLU A 130 1.92 0.74 23.41
N LYS A 131 3.14 1.00 22.93
CA LYS A 131 3.46 2.17 22.08
C LYS A 131 3.31 1.89 20.59
N LEU A 132 3.33 0.62 20.16
CA LEU A 132 3.34 0.24 18.73
C LEU A 132 2.13 0.77 17.96
N SER A 133 0.93 0.74 18.54
CA SER A 133 -0.27 1.28 17.89
C SER A 133 -0.13 2.78 17.58
N LYS A 134 0.35 3.56 18.55
CA LYS A 134 0.57 5.01 18.38
C LYS A 134 1.68 5.31 17.38
N ILE A 135 2.75 4.50 17.39
CA ILE A 135 3.87 4.63 16.44
C ILE A 135 3.40 4.34 15.03
N ASN A 136 2.61 3.27 14.83
CA ASN A 136 2.05 2.94 13.53
C ASN A 136 1.09 4.03 13.03
N SER A 137 0.22 4.57 13.88
CA SER A 137 -0.67 5.67 13.49
C SER A 137 0.13 6.91 13.04
N TYR A 138 1.19 7.26 13.76
CA TYR A 138 2.07 8.37 13.38
C TYR A 138 2.80 8.09 12.06
N TYR A 139 3.31 6.87 11.88
CA TYR A 139 3.95 6.43 10.64
C TYR A 139 3.01 6.51 9.44
N TYR A 140 1.77 6.01 9.57
CA TYR A 140 0.79 6.10 8.49
C TYR A 140 0.40 7.53 8.15
N LEU A 141 0.29 8.43 9.14
CA LEU A 141 0.06 9.85 8.84
C LEU A 141 1.17 10.45 7.97
N ILE A 142 2.44 10.12 8.25
CA ILE A 142 3.58 10.60 7.43
C ILE A 142 3.47 10.01 6.02
N ILE A 143 3.18 8.72 5.87
CA ILE A 143 3.03 8.08 4.56
C ILE A 143 1.93 8.77 3.76
N PHE A 144 0.73 8.88 4.32
CA PHE A 144 -0.43 9.42 3.62
C PHE A 144 -0.28 10.90 3.27
N PHE A 145 0.48 11.66 4.07
CA PHE A 145 0.87 13.00 3.68
C PHE A 145 1.66 13.03 2.36
N GLY A 146 2.60 12.10 2.18
CA GLY A 146 3.31 11.97 0.92
C GLY A 146 2.44 11.44 -0.22
N GLU A 147 1.52 10.52 0.07
CA GLU A 147 0.56 10.01 -0.92
C GLU A 147 -0.43 11.10 -1.38
N MET A 148 -0.67 12.12 -0.57
CA MET A 148 -1.45 13.29 -0.96
C MET A 148 -0.66 14.21 -1.90
N ILE A 149 0.61 14.49 -1.61
CA ILE A 149 1.38 15.54 -2.28
C ILE A 149 2.19 15.01 -3.47
N ASN A 150 2.87 13.87 -3.31
CA ASN A 150 3.81 13.39 -4.33
C ASN A 150 3.14 13.08 -5.68
N PRO A 151 1.95 12.46 -5.76
CA PRO A 151 1.30 12.23 -7.05
C PRO A 151 1.02 13.50 -7.83
N ILE A 152 0.61 14.58 -7.13
CA ILE A 152 0.35 15.88 -7.74
C ILE A 152 1.63 16.46 -8.34
N ILE A 153 2.73 16.41 -7.59
CA ILE A 153 4.04 16.88 -8.08
C ILE A 153 4.50 16.02 -9.27
N VAL A 154 4.37 14.70 -9.18
CA VAL A 154 4.75 13.78 -10.27
C VAL A 154 3.93 14.07 -11.52
N GLY A 155 2.61 14.24 -11.39
CA GLY A 155 1.75 14.58 -12.52
C GLY A 155 2.17 15.88 -13.21
N TYR A 156 2.49 16.91 -12.43
CA TYR A 156 3.03 18.17 -12.96
C TYR A 156 4.39 17.98 -13.67
N LEU A 157 5.31 17.24 -13.05
CA LEU A 157 6.63 16.98 -13.66
C LEU A 157 6.52 16.17 -14.96
N LEU A 158 5.55 15.27 -15.06
CA LEU A 158 5.32 14.49 -16.28
C LEU A 158 4.65 15.30 -17.40
N SER A 159 3.81 16.29 -17.06
CA SER A 159 3.13 17.11 -18.07
C SER A 159 4.01 18.23 -18.62
N ASP A 160 4.75 18.94 -17.76
CA ASP A 160 5.43 20.18 -18.12
C ASP A 160 6.95 20.06 -18.22
N MET A 161 7.49 18.92 -17.78
CA MET A 161 8.95 18.69 -17.75
C MET A 161 9.30 17.35 -18.41
N SER A 162 10.30 16.66 -17.91
CA SER A 162 10.69 15.34 -18.40
C SER A 162 10.66 14.29 -17.29
N ILE A 163 10.59 13.03 -17.70
CA ILE A 163 10.66 11.85 -16.81
C ILE A 163 11.87 11.92 -15.89
N ASN A 164 12.97 12.49 -16.35
CA ASN A 164 14.21 12.62 -15.58
C ASN A 164 14.00 13.40 -14.28
N TYR A 165 13.17 14.44 -14.27
CA TYR A 165 12.85 15.20 -13.06
C TYR A 165 12.07 14.35 -12.05
N VAL A 166 11.19 13.48 -12.50
CA VAL A 166 10.47 12.53 -11.63
C VAL A 166 11.44 11.55 -10.97
N ILE A 167 12.41 11.02 -11.75
CA ILE A 167 13.44 10.12 -11.24
C ILE A 167 14.32 10.83 -10.20
N VAL A 168 14.78 12.04 -10.51
CA VAL A 168 15.57 12.86 -9.57
C VAL A 168 14.75 13.15 -8.29
N PHE A 169 13.48 13.50 -8.43
CA PHE A 169 12.60 13.74 -7.29
C PHE A 169 12.45 12.50 -6.39
N ALA A 170 12.30 11.31 -6.97
CA ALA A 170 12.28 10.05 -6.22
C ALA A 170 13.64 9.77 -5.53
N CYS A 171 14.76 10.03 -6.21
CA CYS A 171 16.11 9.87 -5.66
C CYS A 171 16.38 10.79 -4.47
N VAL A 172 15.86 12.02 -4.46
CA VAL A 172 16.01 12.96 -3.33
C VAL A 172 15.45 12.34 -2.04
N PHE A 173 14.27 11.76 -2.07
CA PHE A 173 13.72 11.08 -0.89
C PHE A 173 14.55 9.88 -0.45
N LEU A 174 15.10 9.11 -1.40
CA LEU A 174 15.97 7.97 -1.06
C LEU A 174 17.29 8.42 -0.43
N VAL A 175 17.87 9.52 -0.90
CA VAL A 175 19.06 10.11 -0.28
C VAL A 175 18.76 10.50 1.17
N PHE A 176 17.64 11.17 1.42
CA PHE A 176 17.22 11.47 2.81
C PHE A 176 16.99 10.19 3.62
N SER A 177 16.41 9.14 3.02
CA SER A 177 16.24 7.84 3.68
C SER A 177 17.57 7.23 4.12
N VAL A 178 18.56 7.24 3.22
CA VAL A 178 19.92 6.72 3.49
C VAL A 178 20.61 7.54 4.58
N LEU A 179 20.57 8.86 4.48
CA LEU A 179 21.18 9.76 5.46
C LEU A 179 20.60 9.56 6.87
N LEU A 180 19.27 9.46 6.98
CA LEU A 180 18.62 9.26 8.27
C LEU A 180 19.00 7.92 8.92
N ILE A 181 19.07 6.82 8.15
CA ILE A 181 19.45 5.51 8.70
C ILE A 181 20.96 5.44 9.04
N ALA A 182 21.79 6.16 8.29
CA ALA A 182 23.24 6.21 8.52
C ALA A 182 23.58 7.04 9.77
N LEU A 183 22.92 8.19 9.97
CA LEU A 183 23.17 9.08 11.10
C LEU A 183 22.52 8.59 12.40
N HIS A 184 21.43 7.85 12.30
CA HIS A 184 20.65 7.36 13.43
C HIS A 184 20.36 5.86 13.29
N PRO A 185 21.38 4.99 13.37
CA PRO A 185 21.16 3.56 13.33
C PRO A 185 20.29 3.14 14.53
N ALA A 186 19.28 2.32 14.26
CA ALA A 186 18.47 1.77 15.33
C ALA A 186 19.33 0.87 16.22
N ASP A 187 19.25 1.08 17.52
CA ASP A 187 19.99 0.27 18.49
C ASP A 187 19.31 -1.11 18.62
N LEU A 188 19.96 -2.13 18.04
CA LEU A 188 19.43 -3.48 17.93
C LEU A 188 19.96 -4.42 19.02
N GLN A 189 20.25 -3.92 20.21
CA GLN A 189 20.97 -4.65 21.24
C GLN A 189 20.23 -5.84 21.87
N GLU A 190 19.10 -6.27 21.41
CA GLU A 190 18.55 -7.54 21.88
C GLU A 190 18.25 -8.50 20.74
N LYS A 191 19.21 -9.42 20.50
CA LYS A 191 18.88 -10.73 19.94
C LYS A 191 17.88 -11.40 20.88
N ARG A 192 16.57 -11.21 20.65
CA ARG A 192 15.59 -12.07 21.28
C ARG A 192 15.97 -13.51 20.88
N LYS A 193 16.47 -14.28 21.84
CA LYS A 193 16.54 -15.73 21.72
C LYS A 193 15.14 -16.18 21.33
N LYS A 194 14.95 -16.58 20.09
CA LYS A 194 13.72 -17.22 19.65
C LYS A 194 13.62 -18.54 20.40
N ASP A 195 12.53 -18.71 21.11
CA ASP A 195 11.99 -20.05 21.38
C ASP A 195 11.57 -20.62 20.01
N LEU A 196 12.52 -21.26 19.32
CA LEU A 196 12.33 -21.96 18.05
C LEU A 196 11.33 -23.13 18.16
N ASN A 197 10.91 -23.47 19.38
CA ASN A 197 10.12 -24.68 19.68
C ASN A 197 8.60 -24.49 19.66
N LYS A 198 8.06 -23.31 19.34
CA LYS A 198 6.62 -23.12 19.13
C LYS A 198 6.29 -22.76 17.68
N TYR A 199 6.48 -23.70 16.78
CA TYR A 199 5.75 -23.70 15.50
C TYR A 199 4.27 -23.96 15.79
N VAL A 200 3.50 -22.90 16.07
CA VAL A 200 2.05 -22.97 15.95
C VAL A 200 1.76 -23.16 14.46
N SER A 201 1.27 -24.33 14.09
CA SER A 201 0.92 -24.62 12.70
C SER A 201 -0.12 -23.61 12.23
N TYR A 202 0.06 -23.03 11.04
CA TYR A 202 -0.98 -22.22 10.39
C TYR A 202 -2.33 -22.96 10.32
N LEU A 203 -2.29 -24.29 10.21
CA LEU A 203 -3.46 -25.19 10.29
C LEU A 203 -4.20 -25.11 11.62
N SER A 204 -3.52 -24.88 12.76
CA SER A 204 -4.19 -24.74 14.06
C SER A 204 -4.93 -23.40 14.19
N ILE A 205 -4.40 -22.33 13.60
CA ILE A 205 -5.08 -21.02 13.51
C ILE A 205 -6.34 -21.17 12.66
N TYR A 206 -6.24 -21.89 11.54
CA TYR A 206 -7.36 -22.18 10.65
C TYR A 206 -8.52 -22.89 11.35
N LYS A 207 -8.22 -23.92 12.13
CA LYS A 207 -9.27 -24.73 12.81
C LYS A 207 -9.93 -24.02 13.99
N ASN A 208 -9.19 -23.17 14.71
CA ASN A 208 -9.65 -22.66 16.01
C ASN A 208 -10.20 -21.22 15.96
N LYS A 209 -10.02 -20.47 14.87
CA LYS A 209 -10.41 -19.05 14.79
C LYS A 209 -11.08 -18.71 13.45
N PRO A 210 -12.32 -19.19 13.20
CA PRO A 210 -13.02 -18.96 11.94
C PRO A 210 -13.25 -17.47 11.63
N VAL A 211 -13.33 -16.62 12.66
CA VAL A 211 -13.42 -15.15 12.51
C VAL A 211 -12.26 -14.58 11.72
N ILE A 212 -11.03 -15.04 12.02
CA ILE A 212 -9.82 -14.54 11.35
C ILE A 212 -9.81 -14.96 9.89
N ILE A 213 -10.30 -16.15 9.58
CA ILE A 213 -10.35 -16.64 8.19
C ILE A 213 -11.30 -15.77 7.35
N TRP A 214 -12.50 -15.54 7.86
CA TRP A 214 -13.46 -14.69 7.17
C TRP A 214 -12.93 -13.26 7.01
N ALA A 215 -12.26 -12.73 8.05
CA ALA A 215 -11.60 -11.44 7.98
C ALA A 215 -10.50 -11.42 6.92
N LEU A 216 -9.67 -12.47 6.80
CA LEU A 216 -8.64 -12.57 5.75
C LEU A 216 -9.27 -12.66 4.36
N ILE A 217 -10.34 -13.44 4.18
CA ILE A 217 -11.06 -13.54 2.91
C ILE A 217 -11.60 -12.17 2.49
N ILE A 218 -12.26 -11.46 3.40
CA ILE A 218 -12.78 -10.10 3.13
C ILE A 218 -11.63 -9.17 2.74
N ALA A 219 -10.55 -9.15 3.53
CA ALA A 219 -9.39 -8.28 3.27
C ALA A 219 -8.75 -8.59 1.90
N THR A 220 -8.62 -9.87 1.56
CA THR A 220 -8.08 -10.31 0.26
C THR A 220 -8.96 -9.86 -0.91
N MET A 221 -10.26 -10.11 -0.82
CA MET A 221 -11.19 -9.77 -1.89
C MET A 221 -11.29 -8.26 -2.10
N GLN A 222 -11.37 -7.49 -1.00
CA GLN A 222 -11.35 -6.04 -1.07
C GLN A 222 -10.04 -5.49 -1.64
N SER A 223 -8.91 -6.11 -1.30
CA SER A 223 -7.62 -5.73 -1.86
C SER A 223 -7.54 -5.99 -3.37
N ILE A 224 -8.02 -7.14 -3.83
CA ILE A 224 -8.05 -7.50 -5.26
C ILE A 224 -9.01 -6.58 -6.01
N PHE A 225 -10.27 -6.56 -5.63
CA PHE A 225 -11.29 -5.82 -6.37
C PHE A 225 -11.20 -4.30 -6.19
N GLY A 226 -10.82 -3.81 -5.02
CA GLY A 226 -10.64 -2.38 -4.76
C GLY A 226 -9.48 -1.73 -5.50
N SER A 227 -8.52 -2.50 -6.02
CA SER A 227 -7.31 -1.96 -6.65
C SER A 227 -7.45 -1.66 -8.15
N THR A 228 -8.47 -2.15 -8.82
CA THR A 228 -8.72 -1.97 -10.27
C THR A 228 -8.72 -0.49 -10.69
N LEU A 229 -9.25 0.40 -9.85
CA LEU A 229 -9.30 1.84 -10.13
C LEU A 229 -7.95 2.40 -10.57
N PHE A 230 -6.87 2.07 -9.87
CA PHE A 230 -5.55 2.66 -10.10
C PHE A 230 -4.96 2.33 -11.48
N VAL A 231 -5.37 1.22 -12.07
CA VAL A 231 -4.93 0.80 -13.42
C VAL A 231 -5.62 1.61 -14.52
N VAL A 232 -6.87 1.98 -14.31
CA VAL A 232 -7.68 2.68 -15.32
C VAL A 232 -7.63 4.22 -15.18
N LEU A 233 -7.07 4.76 -14.09
CA LEU A 233 -6.97 6.21 -13.89
C LEU A 233 -6.20 6.96 -15.00
N PRO A 234 -5.10 6.44 -15.60
CA PRO A 234 -4.44 7.12 -16.71
C PRO A 234 -5.37 7.29 -17.92
N LYS A 235 -6.14 6.26 -18.24
CA LYS A 235 -7.15 6.30 -19.33
C LYS A 235 -8.24 7.33 -19.05
N TYR A 236 -8.72 7.41 -17.79
CA TYR A 236 -9.68 8.45 -17.40
C TYR A 236 -9.10 9.85 -17.52
N ALA A 237 -7.84 10.06 -17.14
CA ALA A 237 -7.17 11.34 -17.29
C ALA A 237 -7.07 11.76 -18.76
N ASN A 238 -6.79 10.81 -19.66
CA ASN A 238 -6.77 11.08 -21.10
C ASN A 238 -8.18 11.33 -21.68
N LEU A 239 -9.19 10.56 -21.28
CA LEU A 239 -10.57 10.77 -21.72
C LEU A 239 -11.14 12.13 -21.32
N LEU A 240 -10.68 12.66 -20.17
CA LEU A 240 -11.05 13.99 -19.69
C LEU A 240 -10.12 15.11 -20.21
N GLU A 241 -9.17 14.77 -21.10
CA GLU A 241 -8.19 15.69 -21.70
C GLU A 241 -7.33 16.46 -20.67
N ILE A 242 -7.10 15.87 -19.49
CA ILE A 242 -6.33 16.48 -18.39
C ILE A 242 -4.91 15.90 -18.24
N GLY A 243 -4.57 14.89 -19.05
CA GLY A 243 -3.22 14.33 -19.15
C GLY A 243 -2.58 13.85 -17.83
N ALA A 244 -1.24 13.87 -17.80
CA ALA A 244 -0.47 13.40 -16.63
C ALA A 244 -0.73 14.22 -15.37
N SER A 245 -0.94 15.53 -15.49
CA SER A 245 -1.23 16.40 -14.33
C SER A 245 -2.56 16.02 -13.68
N GLY A 246 -3.59 15.75 -14.48
CA GLY A 246 -4.88 15.26 -13.99
C GLY A 246 -4.78 13.87 -13.35
N PHE A 247 -4.01 12.97 -13.94
CA PHE A 247 -3.72 11.66 -13.36
C PHE A 247 -3.04 11.77 -11.99
N GLY A 248 -2.04 12.65 -11.88
CA GLY A 248 -1.38 12.94 -10.62
C GLY A 248 -2.32 13.53 -9.57
N LEU A 249 -3.18 14.49 -9.97
CA LEU A 249 -4.18 15.10 -9.11
C LEU A 249 -5.20 14.06 -8.61
N MET A 250 -5.72 13.19 -9.48
CA MET A 250 -6.65 12.12 -9.09
C MET A 250 -6.05 11.20 -8.02
N ASN A 251 -4.81 10.75 -8.20
CA ASN A 251 -4.11 9.94 -7.20
C ASN A 251 -3.87 10.73 -5.89
N GLY A 252 -3.46 11.98 -5.99
CA GLY A 252 -3.22 12.84 -4.83
C GLY A 252 -4.50 13.11 -4.01
N ILE A 253 -5.65 13.22 -4.66
CA ILE A 253 -6.95 13.38 -3.98
C ILE A 253 -7.35 12.11 -3.23
N VAL A 254 -7.09 10.91 -3.76
CA VAL A 254 -7.23 9.67 -2.98
C VAL A 254 -6.32 9.70 -1.76
N GLY A 255 -5.06 10.12 -1.92
CA GLY A 255 -4.10 10.32 -0.84
C GLY A 255 -4.56 11.34 0.19
N ALA A 256 -5.19 12.44 -0.23
CA ALA A 256 -5.80 13.43 0.67
C ALA A 256 -6.93 12.80 1.51
N GLY A 257 -7.79 12.01 0.87
CA GLY A 257 -8.83 11.26 1.58
C GLY A 257 -8.25 10.31 2.63
N LEU A 258 -7.17 9.57 2.28
CA LEU A 258 -6.45 8.70 3.21
C LEU A 258 -5.87 9.48 4.40
N PHE A 259 -5.23 10.61 4.15
CA PHE A 259 -4.64 11.46 5.19
C PHE A 259 -5.69 12.01 6.14
N PHE A 260 -6.71 12.70 5.61
CA PHE A 260 -7.77 13.28 6.43
C PHE A 260 -8.65 12.22 7.08
N GLY A 261 -8.96 11.11 6.38
CA GLY A 261 -9.70 9.99 6.94
C GLY A 261 -8.98 9.35 8.12
N SER A 262 -7.65 9.17 8.03
CA SER A 262 -6.83 8.70 9.15
C SER A 262 -6.83 9.67 10.31
N LEU A 263 -6.74 10.96 10.04
CA LEU A 263 -6.81 12.01 11.06
C LEU A 263 -8.18 12.00 11.76
N PHE A 264 -9.29 11.94 11.01
CA PHE A 264 -10.63 11.88 11.56
C PHE A 264 -10.89 10.61 12.38
N SER A 265 -10.31 9.46 11.97
CA SER A 265 -10.47 8.21 12.71
C SER A 265 -9.95 8.27 14.14
N ILE A 266 -8.99 9.17 14.43
CA ILE A 266 -8.46 9.42 15.77
C ILE A 266 -9.53 10.08 16.66
N PHE A 267 -10.33 10.99 16.10
CA PHE A 267 -11.35 11.74 16.83
C PHE A 267 -12.67 10.99 16.95
N THR A 268 -13.06 10.23 15.93
CA THR A 268 -14.38 9.54 15.89
C THR A 268 -14.40 8.22 16.66
N GLY A 269 -13.25 7.70 17.04
CA GLY A 269 -13.12 6.52 17.88
C GLY A 269 -13.70 5.25 17.26
N VAL A 270 -12.91 4.55 16.43
CA VAL A 270 -13.26 3.28 15.76
C VAL A 270 -13.52 2.12 16.78
N HIS A 271 -13.52 2.41 18.08
CA HIS A 271 -13.43 1.40 19.13
C HIS A 271 -14.72 0.61 19.42
N LYS A 272 -15.91 1.13 19.05
CA LYS A 272 -17.20 0.56 19.51
C LYS A 272 -17.91 -0.38 18.53
N SER A 273 -17.56 -0.41 17.25
CA SER A 273 -18.25 -1.21 16.24
C SER A 273 -17.34 -1.44 15.03
N ARG A 274 -16.20 -2.09 15.25
CA ARG A 274 -15.11 -2.19 14.26
C ARG A 274 -15.52 -2.91 13.00
N PHE A 275 -16.25 -4.00 13.13
CA PHE A 275 -16.73 -4.73 11.98
C PHE A 275 -17.72 -3.93 11.15
N SER A 276 -18.66 -3.21 11.82
CA SER A 276 -19.61 -2.35 11.10
C SER A 276 -18.91 -1.21 10.37
N ILE A 277 -17.93 -0.56 11.00
CA ILE A 277 -17.13 0.49 10.37
C ILE A 277 -16.34 -0.09 9.20
N TRP A 278 -15.77 -1.29 9.34
CA TRP A 278 -15.04 -1.96 8.27
C TRP A 278 -15.93 -2.24 7.05
N VAL A 279 -17.14 -2.80 7.28
CA VAL A 279 -18.12 -3.05 6.22
C VAL A 279 -18.60 -1.75 5.57
N LEU A 280 -18.95 -0.73 6.38
CA LEU A 280 -19.37 0.57 5.86
C LEU A 280 -18.28 1.26 5.03
N SER A 281 -17.03 1.15 5.45
CA SER A 281 -15.88 1.68 4.71
C SER A 281 -15.68 0.94 3.38
N SER A 282 -15.86 -0.38 3.36
CA SER A 282 -15.81 -1.17 2.12
C SER A 282 -16.94 -0.74 1.16
N ILE A 283 -18.16 -0.62 1.66
CA ILE A 283 -19.30 -0.12 0.87
C ILE A 283 -19.03 1.30 0.39
N GLY A 284 -18.44 2.15 1.22
CA GLY A 284 -18.09 3.52 0.87
C GLY A 284 -17.07 3.59 -0.28
N TRP A 285 -16.04 2.74 -0.24
CA TRP A 285 -15.06 2.62 -1.31
C TRP A 285 -15.72 2.14 -2.61
N ASP A 286 -16.47 1.04 -2.56
CA ASP A 286 -17.10 0.44 -3.73
C ASP A 286 -18.18 1.34 -4.35
N SER A 287 -19.00 1.99 -3.50
CA SER A 287 -19.97 2.98 -3.96
C SER A 287 -19.30 4.20 -4.60
N GLY A 288 -18.18 4.65 -4.02
CA GLY A 288 -17.36 5.72 -4.59
C GLY A 288 -16.82 5.35 -5.98
N GLN A 289 -16.37 4.09 -6.18
CA GLN A 289 -15.96 3.59 -7.49
C GLN A 289 -17.12 3.66 -8.51
N VAL A 290 -18.32 3.20 -8.14
CA VAL A 290 -19.49 3.26 -9.02
C VAL A 290 -19.86 4.70 -9.35
N MET A 291 -19.90 5.59 -8.35
CA MET A 291 -20.18 7.02 -8.56
C MET A 291 -19.13 7.66 -9.48
N PHE A 292 -17.85 7.35 -9.26
CA PHE A 292 -16.76 7.80 -10.12
C PHE A 292 -16.92 7.32 -11.56
N ALA A 293 -17.27 6.03 -11.77
CA ALA A 293 -17.45 5.47 -13.09
C ALA A 293 -18.61 6.12 -13.90
N PHE A 294 -19.59 6.69 -13.23
CA PHE A 294 -20.71 7.43 -13.85
C PHE A 294 -20.50 8.95 -13.88
N SER A 295 -19.34 9.44 -13.42
CA SER A 295 -19.06 10.87 -13.39
C SER A 295 -18.55 11.37 -14.72
N ASP A 296 -19.27 12.33 -15.29
CA ASP A 296 -18.84 13.11 -16.45
C ASP A 296 -18.28 14.49 -16.05
N ASN A 297 -18.27 14.79 -14.75
CA ASN A 297 -17.77 16.04 -14.20
C ASN A 297 -16.48 15.82 -13.40
N PHE A 298 -15.40 16.50 -13.81
CA PHE A 298 -14.10 16.33 -13.17
C PHE A 298 -14.10 16.63 -11.66
N VAL A 299 -14.78 17.72 -11.25
CA VAL A 299 -14.85 18.10 -9.82
C VAL A 299 -15.58 17.04 -9.02
N PHE A 300 -16.69 16.50 -9.56
CA PHE A 300 -17.42 15.40 -8.94
C PHE A 300 -16.58 14.11 -8.88
N SER A 301 -15.79 13.83 -9.93
CA SER A 301 -14.84 12.72 -9.91
C SER A 301 -13.82 12.84 -8.79
N LEU A 302 -13.26 14.03 -8.58
CA LEU A 302 -12.33 14.31 -7.47
C LEU A 302 -13.01 14.13 -6.10
N PHE A 303 -14.26 14.57 -5.97
CA PHE A 303 -15.03 14.36 -4.74
C PHE A 303 -15.23 12.86 -4.43
N CYS A 304 -15.60 12.05 -5.45
CA CYS A 304 -15.71 10.60 -5.30
C CYS A 304 -14.38 9.98 -4.85
N LEU A 305 -13.26 10.35 -5.48
CA LEU A 305 -11.93 9.87 -5.13
C LEU A 305 -11.52 10.25 -3.71
N PHE A 306 -11.85 11.46 -3.26
CA PHE A 306 -11.61 11.88 -1.88
C PHE A 306 -12.40 11.03 -0.88
N LEU A 307 -13.70 10.80 -1.11
CA LEU A 307 -14.54 9.95 -0.26
C LEU A 307 -14.04 8.50 -0.23
N MET A 308 -13.58 7.99 -1.37
CA MET A 308 -12.94 6.68 -1.44
C MET A 308 -11.69 6.63 -0.58
N GLY A 309 -10.83 7.63 -0.64
CA GLY A 309 -9.65 7.73 0.22
C GLY A 309 -9.99 7.74 1.71
N VAL A 310 -11.01 8.52 2.11
CA VAL A 310 -11.52 8.53 3.50
C VAL A 310 -11.99 7.12 3.89
N SER A 311 -12.77 6.48 3.04
CA SER A 311 -13.26 5.11 3.27
C SER A 311 -12.11 4.11 3.43
N ALA A 312 -11.08 4.19 2.58
CA ALA A 312 -9.90 3.34 2.67
C ALA A 312 -9.12 3.52 3.98
N ALA A 313 -9.05 4.75 4.50
CA ALA A 313 -8.42 5.01 5.79
C ALA A 313 -9.16 4.31 6.95
N TYR A 314 -10.49 4.45 7.01
CA TYR A 314 -11.31 3.77 8.02
C TYR A 314 -11.25 2.24 7.86
N TRP A 315 -11.23 1.75 6.62
CA TRP A 315 -11.05 0.33 6.31
C TRP A 315 -9.75 -0.21 6.90
N MET A 316 -8.63 0.46 6.64
CA MET A 316 -7.30 0.03 7.11
C MET A 316 -7.22 0.03 8.64
N VAL A 317 -7.73 1.07 9.30
CA VAL A 317 -7.74 1.18 10.77
C VAL A 317 -8.59 0.07 11.38
N SER A 318 -9.83 -0.12 10.89
CA SER A 318 -10.76 -1.12 11.41
C SER A 318 -10.26 -2.54 11.23
N ALA A 319 -9.77 -2.87 10.03
CA ALA A 319 -9.18 -4.18 9.73
C ALA A 319 -8.00 -4.47 10.66
N THR A 320 -7.07 -3.53 10.78
CA THR A 320 -5.89 -3.69 11.64
C THR A 320 -6.28 -3.96 13.10
N LEU A 321 -7.27 -3.24 13.63
CA LEU A 321 -7.77 -3.44 14.99
C LEU A 321 -8.42 -4.81 15.16
N ILE A 322 -9.25 -5.25 14.23
CA ILE A 322 -9.88 -6.59 14.26
C ILE A 322 -8.80 -7.67 14.33
N PHE A 323 -7.81 -7.64 13.45
CA PHE A 323 -6.73 -8.63 13.46
C PHE A 323 -5.89 -8.57 14.73
N GLN A 324 -5.63 -7.40 15.29
CA GLN A 324 -4.84 -7.23 16.51
C GLN A 324 -5.55 -7.75 17.75
N GLU A 325 -6.87 -7.60 17.87
CA GLU A 325 -7.61 -7.93 19.07
C GLU A 325 -8.14 -9.34 19.11
N GLN A 326 -8.50 -9.92 17.94
CA GLN A 326 -8.94 -11.29 17.84
C GLN A 326 -7.80 -12.30 18.00
N THR A 327 -6.57 -11.82 18.26
CA THR A 327 -5.37 -12.65 18.36
C THR A 327 -4.72 -12.59 19.73
N GLU A 328 -4.39 -13.78 20.27
CA GLU A 328 -3.57 -13.90 21.46
C GLU A 328 -2.15 -13.35 21.21
N LYS A 329 -1.48 -12.91 22.30
CA LYS A 329 -0.16 -12.28 22.22
C LYS A 329 0.87 -13.06 21.40
N PHE A 330 0.81 -14.41 21.41
CA PHE A 330 1.79 -15.28 20.73
C PHE A 330 1.54 -15.41 19.23
N ASP A 331 0.28 -15.35 18.77
CA ASP A 331 -0.11 -15.55 17.38
C ASP A 331 -0.22 -14.22 16.58
N ARG A 332 -0.22 -13.07 17.27
CA ARG A 332 -0.46 -11.76 16.68
C ARG A 332 0.47 -11.45 15.51
N ASN A 333 1.78 -11.71 15.65
CA ASN A 333 2.74 -11.42 14.60
C ASN A 333 2.49 -12.26 13.34
N LYS A 334 2.10 -13.54 13.51
CA LYS A 334 1.78 -14.43 12.39
C LYS A 334 0.52 -13.99 11.67
N ILE A 335 -0.52 -13.63 12.43
CA ILE A 335 -1.80 -13.20 11.86
C ILE A 335 -1.68 -11.84 11.18
N MET A 336 -0.93 -10.91 11.76
CA MET A 336 -0.60 -9.65 11.09
C MET A 336 0.23 -9.88 9.81
N GLY A 337 1.12 -10.87 9.80
CA GLY A 337 1.82 -11.32 8.59
C GLY A 337 0.86 -11.85 7.53
N LEU A 338 -0.11 -12.71 7.91
CA LEU A 338 -1.15 -13.18 6.99
C LEU A 338 -2.03 -12.04 6.47
N PHE A 339 -2.39 -11.09 7.32
CA PHE A 339 -3.12 -9.88 6.89
C PHE A 339 -2.30 -9.07 5.87
N THR A 340 -1.01 -8.84 6.13
CA THR A 340 -0.13 -8.15 5.18
C THR A 340 -0.04 -8.91 3.85
N LEU A 341 0.08 -10.23 3.88
CA LEU A 341 0.06 -11.05 2.67
C LEU A 341 -1.29 -10.95 1.94
N ALA A 342 -2.41 -11.00 2.67
CA ALA A 342 -3.75 -10.88 2.10
C ALA A 342 -3.94 -9.56 1.35
N ILE A 343 -3.54 -8.43 1.96
CA ILE A 343 -3.65 -7.12 1.31
C ILE A 343 -2.63 -6.94 0.17
N SER A 344 -1.49 -7.63 0.20
CA SER A 344 -0.50 -7.58 -0.89
C SER A 344 -1.00 -8.17 -2.20
N LEU A 345 -2.10 -8.93 -2.19
CA LEU A 345 -2.70 -9.54 -3.39
C LEU A 345 -3.40 -8.51 -4.30
N TYR A 346 -3.34 -7.21 -3.98
CA TYR A 346 -3.83 -6.12 -4.84
C TYR A 346 -3.25 -6.18 -6.26
N PHE A 347 -2.05 -6.73 -6.46
CA PHE A 347 -1.43 -6.89 -7.77
C PHE A 347 -2.26 -7.76 -8.72
N ILE A 348 -3.01 -8.74 -8.19
CA ILE A 348 -3.94 -9.56 -8.98
C ILE A 348 -5.08 -8.67 -9.50
N GLY A 349 -5.59 -7.77 -8.67
CA GLY A 349 -6.63 -6.84 -9.07
C GLY A 349 -6.18 -5.85 -10.15
N TRP A 350 -4.92 -5.44 -10.12
CA TRP A 350 -4.34 -4.64 -11.20
C TRP A 350 -4.31 -5.40 -12.52
N LEU A 351 -3.87 -6.66 -12.51
CA LEU A 351 -3.86 -7.51 -13.71
C LEU A 351 -5.28 -7.74 -14.23
N VAL A 352 -6.18 -8.20 -13.36
CA VAL A 352 -7.58 -8.50 -13.73
C VAL A 352 -8.31 -7.24 -14.19
N GLY A 353 -8.11 -6.13 -13.50
CA GLY A 353 -8.68 -4.84 -13.85
C GLY A 353 -8.26 -4.35 -15.24
N GLY A 354 -6.96 -4.47 -15.56
CA GLY A 354 -6.44 -4.14 -16.88
C GLY A 354 -7.03 -5.02 -17.98
N ILE A 355 -7.13 -6.34 -17.75
CA ILE A 355 -7.75 -7.29 -18.68
C ILE A 355 -9.22 -6.92 -18.95
N ILE A 356 -10.01 -6.71 -17.88
CA ILE A 356 -11.43 -6.40 -18.00
C ILE A 356 -11.62 -5.06 -18.72
N SER A 357 -10.78 -4.05 -18.40
CA SER A 357 -10.88 -2.75 -19.04
C SER A 357 -10.63 -2.78 -20.56
N ASP A 358 -9.62 -3.55 -20.99
CA ASP A 358 -9.32 -3.67 -22.44
C ASP A 358 -10.33 -4.54 -23.19
N LEU A 359 -10.90 -5.57 -22.54
CA LEU A 359 -11.94 -6.41 -23.12
C LEU A 359 -13.30 -5.70 -23.21
N THR A 360 -13.53 -4.70 -22.37
CA THR A 360 -14.81 -3.97 -22.30
C THR A 360 -14.59 -2.46 -22.41
N ASN A 361 -14.45 -1.79 -21.29
CA ASN A 361 -14.03 -0.40 -21.13
C ASN A 361 -13.71 -0.11 -19.67
N ALA A 362 -13.04 1.00 -19.40
CA ALA A 362 -12.62 1.40 -18.03
C ALA A 362 -13.80 1.52 -17.04
N LYS A 363 -14.93 2.08 -17.49
CA LYS A 363 -16.15 2.22 -16.68
C LYS A 363 -16.69 0.85 -16.23
N THR A 364 -16.81 -0.09 -17.17
CA THR A 364 -17.29 -1.46 -16.89
C THR A 364 -16.34 -2.20 -15.97
N ALA A 365 -15.01 -2.05 -16.14
CA ALA A 365 -14.01 -2.66 -15.27
C ALA A 365 -14.16 -2.19 -13.82
N ILE A 366 -14.34 -0.90 -13.59
CA ILE A 366 -14.57 -0.34 -12.26
C ILE A 366 -15.87 -0.87 -11.65
N ILE A 367 -16.97 -0.88 -12.41
CA ILE A 367 -18.27 -1.35 -11.91
C ILE A 367 -18.24 -2.83 -11.56
N ILE A 368 -17.66 -3.69 -12.44
CA ILE A 368 -17.51 -5.13 -12.17
C ILE A 368 -16.68 -5.32 -10.90
N SER A 369 -15.58 -4.60 -10.79
CA SER A 369 -14.70 -4.66 -9.62
C SER A 369 -15.44 -4.28 -8.35
N ALA A 370 -16.13 -3.15 -8.33
CA ALA A 370 -16.89 -2.68 -7.17
C ALA A 370 -17.99 -3.69 -6.75
N ILE A 371 -18.71 -4.25 -7.70
CA ILE A 371 -19.82 -5.19 -7.40
C ILE A 371 -19.29 -6.56 -6.94
N SER A 372 -18.13 -7.00 -7.45
CA SER A 372 -17.58 -8.33 -7.17
C SER A 372 -17.17 -8.53 -5.69
N SER A 373 -16.99 -7.46 -4.93
CA SER A 373 -16.69 -7.54 -3.49
C SER A 373 -17.93 -7.87 -2.64
N TYR A 374 -19.14 -7.44 -3.04
CA TYR A 374 -20.36 -7.57 -2.23
C TYR A 374 -20.77 -9.01 -1.89
N PRO A 375 -20.74 -10.01 -2.80
CA PRO A 375 -21.09 -11.38 -2.47
C PRO A 375 -20.26 -11.94 -1.31
N VAL A 376 -18.98 -11.59 -1.24
CA VAL A 376 -18.07 -12.05 -0.20
C VAL A 376 -18.44 -11.43 1.13
N PHE A 377 -18.79 -10.14 1.18
CA PHE A 377 -19.29 -9.48 2.39
C PHE A 377 -20.58 -10.13 2.89
N ILE A 378 -21.53 -10.35 1.99
CA ILE A 378 -22.83 -10.97 2.34
C ILE A 378 -22.61 -12.36 2.94
N ILE A 379 -21.79 -13.21 2.29
CA ILE A 379 -21.48 -14.54 2.77
C ILE A 379 -20.78 -14.49 4.13
N ALA A 380 -19.81 -13.60 4.29
CA ALA A 380 -19.08 -13.45 5.56
C ALA A 380 -19.98 -12.97 6.70
N ILE A 381 -20.88 -12.02 6.43
CA ILE A 381 -21.87 -11.54 7.40
C ILE A 381 -22.84 -12.64 7.82
N ILE A 382 -23.30 -13.47 6.88
CA ILE A 382 -24.23 -14.58 7.15
C ILE A 382 -23.54 -15.69 7.93
N ARG A 383 -22.34 -16.07 7.53
CA ARG A 383 -21.61 -17.25 8.07
C ARG A 383 -20.94 -16.99 9.40
N SER A 384 -20.57 -15.74 9.72
CA SER A 384 -19.81 -15.41 10.92
C SER A 384 -20.60 -14.51 11.88
N LYS A 385 -21.42 -15.16 12.75
CA LYS A 385 -22.07 -14.46 13.89
C LYS A 385 -21.05 -13.76 14.79
N GLN A 386 -19.85 -14.33 14.92
CA GLN A 386 -18.78 -13.79 15.77
C GLN A 386 -18.19 -12.49 15.21
N LEU A 387 -18.09 -12.34 13.87
CA LEU A 387 -17.64 -11.09 13.26
C LEU A 387 -18.62 -9.94 13.52
N ARG A 388 -19.91 -10.23 13.54
CA ARG A 388 -20.94 -9.19 13.76
C ARG A 388 -20.93 -8.60 15.18
N ASN A 389 -20.37 -9.32 16.14
CA ASN A 389 -20.34 -8.94 17.56
C ASN A 389 -19.03 -8.19 17.93
N ILE A 390 -18.17 -7.89 16.96
CA ILE A 390 -16.94 -7.12 17.07
C ILE A 390 -17.17 -5.68 16.57
#